data_4ac623ba0b7733057f95df6d10ec04af
#
_entry.id   4ac623ba0b7733057f95df6d10ec04af
#
_cell.length_a   1.000
_cell.length_b   1.000
_cell.length_c   1.000
_cell.angle_alpha   90.00
_cell.angle_beta   90.00
_cell.angle_gamma   90.00
#
_symmetry.space_group_name_H-M   'P 1'
#
loop_
_entity.id
_entity.type
_entity.pdbx_description
1 polymer ?
#
loop_
_entity_poly.entity_id
_entity_poly.type
_entity_poly.pdbx_seq_one_letter_code
_entity_poly.pdbx_strand_id
1 'polypeptide(L)'
;TTVTRSSEPVVEARPSFATALGLRGQHDDLSLKSSVAMVVNQDTKEVYFEKNPSVSLPIASITKLMTAMVVLDSKLPLDETIVINADDVHIYRTSRLAGGTVLTREEALLLALMSSENRAAYTLGRNYPGGIPAFVDAMNRKAKEIGMTHSHFADPTGLMSENVASAEDLTRMLSAAYQYKMIREFSTWPDLTMVIAKRPQKFL
;
A
#
# COMPACT_ATOMS: atom_id res chain seq x y z
N THR A 1 5.41 43.71 34.24
CA THR A 1 4.39 42.94 33.54
C THR A 1 4.93 41.54 33.31
N THR A 2 4.50 40.55 34.13
CA THR A 2 4.94 39.16 34.04
C THR A 2 4.07 38.47 33.00
N VAL A 3 4.66 38.01 31.91
CA VAL A 3 3.96 37.21 30.89
C VAL A 3 3.98 35.77 31.37
N THR A 4 2.82 35.27 31.82
CA THR A 4 2.63 33.86 32.12
C THR A 4 2.48 33.09 30.80
N ARG A 5 3.44 32.26 30.43
CA ARG A 5 3.26 31.30 29.34
C ARG A 5 2.23 30.24 29.78
N SER A 6 1.12 30.18 29.08
CA SER A 6 0.18 29.08 29.16
C SER A 6 0.91 27.81 28.69
N SER A 7 0.98 26.80 29.57
CA SER A 7 1.46 25.48 29.16
C SER A 7 0.44 24.87 28.17
N GLU A 8 0.87 24.65 26.94
CA GLU A 8 0.07 23.88 25.98
C GLU A 8 -0.23 22.49 26.59
N PRO A 9 -1.44 21.97 26.43
CA PRO A 9 -1.76 20.65 26.93
C PRO A 9 -0.84 19.63 26.23
N VAL A 10 -0.09 18.86 27.02
CA VAL A 10 0.70 17.73 26.52
C VAL A 10 -0.29 16.69 26.00
N VAL A 11 -0.46 16.63 24.68
CA VAL A 11 -1.22 15.56 24.05
C VAL A 11 -0.38 14.29 24.16
N GLU A 12 -0.74 13.38 25.06
CA GLU A 12 -0.12 12.07 25.13
C GLU A 12 -0.23 11.38 23.76
N ALA A 13 0.91 11.06 23.18
CA ALA A 13 0.95 10.34 21.92
C ALA A 13 0.28 8.97 22.09
N ARG A 14 -0.69 8.66 21.22
CA ARG A 14 -1.32 7.33 21.22
C ARG A 14 -0.26 6.25 21.09
N PRO A 15 -0.31 5.19 21.91
CA PRO A 15 0.66 4.11 21.81
C PRO A 15 0.62 3.50 20.39
N SER A 16 1.78 3.15 19.84
CA SER A 16 1.84 2.46 18.55
C SER A 16 1.15 1.09 18.64
N PHE A 17 0.70 0.55 17.51
CA PHE A 17 0.14 -0.82 17.46
C PHE A 17 1.07 -1.85 18.10
N ALA A 18 2.37 -1.75 17.84
CA ALA A 18 3.37 -2.62 18.44
C ALA A 18 3.43 -2.50 19.97
N THR A 19 3.26 -1.30 20.52
CA THR A 19 3.19 -1.08 21.97
C THR A 19 1.91 -1.67 22.56
N ALA A 20 0.77 -1.47 21.88
CA ALA A 20 -0.53 -2.02 22.31
C ALA A 20 -0.55 -3.56 22.32
N LEU A 21 0.21 -4.20 21.42
CA LEU A 21 0.35 -5.67 21.34
C LEU A 21 1.49 -6.22 22.21
N GLY A 22 2.17 -5.39 23.02
CA GLY A 22 3.25 -5.84 23.89
C GLY A 22 4.52 -6.31 23.19
N LEU A 23 4.73 -5.91 21.93
CA LEU A 23 5.86 -6.39 21.11
C LEU A 23 7.16 -5.59 21.34
N ARG A 24 7.13 -4.53 22.16
CA ARG A 24 8.33 -3.77 22.50
C ARG A 24 9.12 -4.50 23.59
N GLY A 25 10.44 -4.46 23.43
CA GLY A 25 11.37 -5.01 24.43
C GLY A 25 11.72 -6.48 24.23
N GLN A 26 11.25 -7.13 23.17
CA GLN A 26 11.76 -8.46 22.82
C GLN A 26 13.21 -8.34 22.34
N HIS A 27 14.08 -9.11 22.95
CA HIS A 27 15.50 -9.20 22.58
C HIS A 27 15.66 -10.00 21.28
N ASP A 28 16.46 -9.51 20.37
CA ASP A 28 16.87 -10.20 19.17
C ASP A 28 18.39 -10.04 18.94
N ASP A 29 19.00 -11.00 18.25
CA ASP A 29 20.46 -11.03 18.02
C ASP A 29 20.96 -9.83 17.18
N LEU A 30 20.09 -9.21 16.39
CA LEU A 30 20.40 -8.05 15.56
C LEU A 30 20.08 -6.72 16.25
N SER A 31 19.48 -6.76 17.44
CA SER A 31 19.04 -5.56 18.21
C SER A 31 18.20 -4.58 17.38
N LEU A 32 17.28 -5.11 16.56
CA LEU A 32 16.44 -4.31 15.68
C LEU A 32 15.43 -3.48 16.49
N LYS A 33 15.28 -2.20 16.12
CA LYS A 33 14.27 -1.31 16.70
C LYS A 33 12.84 -1.63 16.21
N SER A 34 12.70 -2.31 15.06
CA SER A 34 11.41 -2.77 14.56
C SER A 34 10.82 -3.83 15.48
N SER A 35 9.50 -3.84 15.63
CA SER A 35 8.77 -4.84 16.44
C SER A 35 8.52 -6.12 15.69
N VAL A 36 8.54 -6.07 14.36
CA VAL A 36 8.38 -7.19 13.44
C VAL A 36 9.46 -7.10 12.38
N ALA A 37 10.11 -8.20 12.07
CA ALA A 37 11.09 -8.28 10.98
C ALA A 37 11.19 -9.71 10.46
N MET A 38 11.50 -9.87 9.18
CA MET A 38 11.79 -11.14 8.57
C MET A 38 12.77 -10.94 7.42
N VAL A 39 13.78 -11.81 7.33
CA VAL A 39 14.74 -11.85 6.22
C VAL A 39 14.68 -13.25 5.62
N VAL A 40 14.35 -13.31 4.35
CA VAL A 40 14.12 -14.54 3.61
C VAL A 40 14.86 -14.51 2.29
N ASN A 41 15.49 -15.61 1.93
CA ASN A 41 15.98 -15.81 0.56
C ASN A 41 14.79 -15.94 -0.40
N GLN A 42 14.70 -15.08 -1.40
CA GLN A 42 13.57 -15.05 -2.32
C GLN A 42 13.45 -16.33 -3.17
N ASP A 43 14.57 -16.94 -3.52
CA ASP A 43 14.60 -18.11 -4.41
C ASP A 43 14.43 -19.42 -3.61
N THR A 44 15.21 -19.58 -2.54
CA THR A 44 15.22 -20.83 -1.73
C THR A 44 14.14 -20.88 -0.66
N LYS A 45 13.53 -19.70 -0.32
CA LYS A 45 12.59 -19.52 0.80
C LYS A 45 13.21 -19.79 2.19
N GLU A 46 14.52 -19.88 2.26
CA GLU A 46 15.24 -20.02 3.52
C GLU A 46 15.09 -18.76 4.37
N VAL A 47 14.69 -18.92 5.62
CA VAL A 47 14.57 -17.83 6.59
C VAL A 47 15.91 -17.60 7.27
N TYR A 48 16.49 -16.43 7.08
CA TYR A 48 17.76 -16.05 7.71
C TYR A 48 17.58 -15.38 9.07
N PHE A 49 16.46 -14.69 9.25
CA PHE A 49 16.11 -14.01 10.49
C PHE A 49 14.61 -13.80 10.58
N GLU A 50 14.06 -13.92 11.79
CA GLU A 50 12.67 -13.59 12.07
C GLU A 50 12.48 -13.01 13.47
N LYS A 51 11.56 -12.04 13.57
CA LYS A 51 11.10 -11.44 14.83
C LYS A 51 9.60 -11.21 14.71
N ASN A 52 8.81 -11.88 15.54
CA ASN A 52 7.34 -11.80 15.51
C ASN A 52 6.74 -11.98 14.09
N PRO A 53 7.13 -12.99 13.29
CA PRO A 53 6.83 -13.06 11.87
C PRO A 53 5.34 -13.21 11.55
N SER A 54 4.54 -13.78 12.47
CA SER A 54 3.10 -14.05 12.29
C SER A 54 2.19 -12.92 12.80
N VAL A 55 2.77 -11.87 13.39
CA VAL A 55 1.96 -10.77 13.95
C VAL A 55 1.47 -9.85 12.84
N SER A 56 0.13 -9.69 12.76
CA SER A 56 -0.52 -8.79 11.81
C SER A 56 -0.41 -7.34 12.26
N LEU A 57 0.19 -6.51 11.42
CA LEU A 57 0.32 -5.07 11.64
C LEU A 57 -0.16 -4.29 10.39
N PRO A 58 -0.57 -3.02 10.54
CA PRO A 58 -0.87 -2.17 9.39
C PRO A 58 0.32 -2.08 8.44
N ILE A 59 0.06 -2.27 7.14
CA ILE A 59 1.08 -2.37 6.10
C ILE A 59 1.17 -1.15 5.18
N ALA A 60 0.34 -0.16 5.42
CA ALA A 60 0.31 1.08 4.65
C ALA A 60 0.36 0.82 3.13
N SER A 61 1.16 1.58 2.40
CA SER A 61 1.24 1.55 0.93
C SER A 61 1.75 0.24 0.33
N ILE A 62 2.28 -0.69 1.11
CA ILE A 62 2.61 -2.04 0.60
C ILE A 62 1.34 -2.72 0.05
N THR A 63 0.17 -2.35 0.53
CA THR A 63 -1.15 -2.74 0.00
C THR A 63 -1.26 -2.59 -1.52
N LYS A 64 -0.61 -1.59 -2.12
CA LYS A 64 -0.69 -1.33 -3.56
C LYS A 64 -0.12 -2.45 -4.45
N LEU A 65 0.72 -3.30 -3.90
CA LEU A 65 1.15 -4.52 -4.61
C LEU A 65 -0.03 -5.49 -4.79
N MET A 66 -0.86 -5.68 -3.76
CA MET A 66 -2.09 -6.48 -3.87
C MET A 66 -3.07 -5.84 -4.86
N THR A 67 -3.24 -4.53 -4.79
CA THR A 67 -4.07 -3.76 -5.74
C THR A 67 -3.61 -4.02 -7.18
N ALA A 68 -2.33 -3.92 -7.45
CA ALA A 68 -1.78 -4.17 -8.79
C ALA A 68 -2.02 -5.61 -9.27
N MET A 69 -1.81 -6.60 -8.41
CA MET A 69 -2.09 -8.00 -8.78
C MET A 69 -3.56 -8.21 -9.15
N VAL A 70 -4.50 -7.70 -8.35
CA VAL A 70 -5.94 -7.83 -8.61
C VAL A 70 -6.33 -7.13 -9.91
N VAL A 71 -5.80 -5.94 -10.19
CA VAL A 71 -6.05 -5.22 -11.45
C VAL A 71 -5.55 -6.03 -12.65
N LEU A 72 -4.33 -6.57 -12.59
CA LEU A 72 -3.75 -7.36 -13.67
C LEU A 72 -4.48 -8.69 -13.88
N ASP A 73 -4.91 -9.35 -12.80
CA ASP A 73 -5.69 -10.59 -12.87
C ASP A 73 -7.09 -10.39 -13.48
N SER A 74 -7.64 -9.19 -13.36
CA SER A 74 -8.96 -8.86 -13.95
C SER A 74 -8.97 -8.89 -15.47
N LYS A 75 -7.78 -8.79 -16.11
CA LYS A 75 -7.59 -8.72 -17.56
C LYS A 75 -8.40 -7.62 -18.25
N LEU A 76 -8.81 -6.60 -17.51
CA LEU A 76 -9.43 -5.40 -18.07
C LEU A 76 -8.44 -4.68 -18.99
N PRO A 77 -8.90 -4.03 -20.08
CA PRO A 77 -8.01 -3.32 -20.99
C PRO A 77 -7.17 -2.28 -20.27
N LEU A 78 -5.86 -2.34 -20.44
CA LEU A 78 -4.91 -1.42 -19.79
C LEU A 78 -4.89 -0.03 -20.43
N ASP A 79 -5.27 0.07 -21.69
CA ASP A 79 -5.43 1.30 -22.46
C ASP A 79 -6.79 2.00 -22.25
N GLU A 80 -7.72 1.34 -21.52
CA GLU A 80 -8.98 1.96 -21.14
C GLU A 80 -8.75 3.14 -20.23
N THR A 81 -9.42 4.28 -20.55
CA THR A 81 -9.32 5.50 -19.75
C THR A 81 -10.22 5.45 -18.54
N ILE A 82 -9.67 5.86 -17.39
CA ILE A 82 -10.37 6.02 -16.11
C ILE A 82 -10.20 7.46 -15.62
N VAL A 83 -11.13 7.93 -14.82
CA VAL A 83 -11.17 9.33 -14.39
C VAL A 83 -11.05 9.42 -12.87
N ILE A 84 -10.17 10.28 -12.37
CA ILE A 84 -10.11 10.64 -10.95
C ILE A 84 -11.37 11.43 -10.59
N ASN A 85 -12.19 10.92 -9.68
CA ASN A 85 -13.41 11.62 -9.25
C ASN A 85 -13.10 12.79 -8.33
N ALA A 86 -13.98 13.79 -8.34
CA ALA A 86 -13.88 14.94 -7.45
C ALA A 86 -13.96 14.51 -5.96
N ASP A 87 -14.79 13.52 -5.64
CA ASP A 87 -14.92 13.00 -4.28
C ASP A 87 -13.63 12.34 -3.77
N ASP A 88 -12.87 11.67 -4.64
CA ASP A 88 -11.56 11.08 -4.30
C ASP A 88 -10.56 12.15 -3.84
N VAL A 89 -10.72 13.41 -4.32
CA VAL A 89 -9.87 14.56 -3.97
C VAL A 89 -10.01 14.94 -2.49
N HIS A 90 -11.20 14.83 -1.93
CA HIS A 90 -11.44 15.19 -0.51
C HIS A 90 -10.86 14.14 0.44
N ILE A 91 -10.85 12.88 0.05
CA ILE A 91 -10.35 11.77 0.86
C ILE A 91 -8.82 11.75 0.88
N TYR A 92 -8.19 12.04 -0.27
CA TYR A 92 -6.73 11.91 -0.46
C TYR A 92 -6.08 13.26 -0.77
N ARG A 93 -5.97 14.12 0.24
CA ARG A 93 -5.52 15.52 0.10
C ARG A 93 -4.08 15.70 -0.43
N THR A 94 -3.22 14.71 -0.25
CA THR A 94 -1.78 14.79 -0.58
C THR A 94 -1.42 14.36 -2.00
N SER A 95 -2.40 14.02 -2.83
CA SER A 95 -2.17 13.58 -4.21
C SER A 95 -1.90 14.76 -5.16
N ARG A 96 -1.06 14.51 -6.18
CA ARG A 96 -0.82 15.46 -7.30
C ARG A 96 -1.87 15.35 -8.39
N LEU A 97 -2.71 14.32 -8.39
CA LEU A 97 -3.76 14.12 -9.37
C LEU A 97 -5.00 14.92 -8.97
N ALA A 98 -5.40 15.88 -9.81
CA ALA A 98 -6.63 16.65 -9.61
C ALA A 98 -7.87 15.82 -9.98
N GLY A 99 -9.03 16.19 -9.43
CA GLY A 99 -10.33 15.69 -9.90
C GLY A 99 -10.53 16.01 -11.37
N GLY A 100 -11.13 15.07 -12.11
CA GLY A 100 -11.28 15.17 -13.57
C GLY A 100 -10.04 14.77 -14.37
N THR A 101 -8.91 14.44 -13.74
CA THR A 101 -7.75 13.89 -14.45
C THR A 101 -8.11 12.57 -15.09
N VAL A 102 -7.84 12.45 -16.39
CA VAL A 102 -8.03 11.23 -17.18
C VAL A 102 -6.70 10.53 -17.34
N LEU A 103 -6.66 9.25 -16.99
CA LEU A 103 -5.50 8.36 -17.11
C LEU A 103 -5.92 7.07 -17.79
N THR A 104 -5.00 6.39 -18.46
CA THR A 104 -5.22 4.98 -18.78
C THR A 104 -5.10 4.13 -17.51
N ARG A 105 -5.66 2.92 -17.52
CA ARG A 105 -5.49 1.97 -16.40
C ARG A 105 -4.02 1.64 -16.17
N GLU A 106 -3.22 1.53 -17.24
CA GLU A 106 -1.77 1.33 -17.16
C GLU A 106 -1.07 2.50 -16.48
N GLU A 107 -1.37 3.74 -16.86
CA GLU A 107 -0.81 4.95 -16.24
C GLU A 107 -1.16 5.03 -14.75
N ALA A 108 -2.39 4.68 -14.39
CA ALA A 108 -2.80 4.63 -12.98
C ALA A 108 -2.04 3.55 -12.20
N LEU A 109 -1.81 2.35 -12.79
CA LEU A 109 -0.98 1.31 -12.19
C LEU A 109 0.46 1.77 -12.00
N LEU A 110 1.05 2.40 -13.01
CA LEU A 110 2.40 2.94 -12.93
C LEU A 110 2.54 3.95 -11.80
N LEU A 111 1.62 4.92 -11.70
CA LEU A 111 1.63 5.93 -10.64
C LEU A 111 1.41 5.32 -9.25
N ALA A 112 0.53 4.33 -9.13
CA ALA A 112 0.28 3.64 -7.86
C ALA A 112 1.52 2.89 -7.36
N LEU A 113 2.28 2.24 -8.25
CA LEU A 113 3.46 1.43 -7.90
C LEU A 113 4.72 2.27 -7.74
N MET A 114 4.99 3.20 -8.66
CA MET A 114 6.22 3.97 -8.70
C MET A 114 6.24 5.09 -7.64
N SER A 115 5.17 5.87 -7.56
CA SER A 115 5.10 7.05 -6.68
C SER A 115 4.12 6.90 -5.52
N SER A 116 3.59 5.70 -5.32
CA SER A 116 2.60 5.39 -4.26
C SER A 116 1.36 6.29 -4.30
N GLU A 117 0.90 6.66 -5.52
CA GLU A 117 -0.18 7.61 -5.73
C GLU A 117 -1.54 7.04 -5.27
N ASN A 118 -2.11 7.63 -4.23
CA ASN A 118 -3.31 7.10 -3.57
C ASN A 118 -4.57 7.24 -4.42
N ARG A 119 -4.75 8.38 -5.12
CA ARG A 119 -5.91 8.57 -5.99
C ARG A 119 -5.90 7.62 -7.18
N ALA A 120 -4.72 7.35 -7.75
CA ALA A 120 -4.56 6.35 -8.79
C ALA A 120 -4.96 4.95 -8.29
N ALA A 121 -4.44 4.51 -7.14
CA ALA A 121 -4.78 3.22 -6.56
C ALA A 121 -6.28 3.09 -6.25
N TYR A 122 -6.90 4.12 -5.68
CA TYR A 122 -8.33 4.11 -5.39
C TYR A 122 -9.18 4.07 -6.66
N THR A 123 -8.82 4.87 -7.68
CA THR A 123 -9.51 4.90 -8.96
C THR A 123 -9.44 3.56 -9.69
N LEU A 124 -8.32 2.85 -9.61
CA LEU A 124 -8.21 1.48 -10.12
C LEU A 124 -9.25 0.55 -9.49
N GLY A 125 -9.37 0.55 -8.15
CA GLY A 125 -10.36 -0.25 -7.44
C GLY A 125 -11.79 0.15 -7.75
N ARG A 126 -12.08 1.46 -7.85
CA ARG A 126 -13.40 1.98 -8.16
C ARG A 126 -13.87 1.59 -9.59
N ASN A 127 -12.94 1.49 -10.52
CA ASN A 127 -13.22 1.05 -11.90
C ASN A 127 -13.14 -0.47 -12.10
N TYR A 128 -13.06 -1.23 -11.03
CA TYR A 128 -13.21 -2.69 -11.06
C TYR A 128 -14.70 -3.05 -11.18
N PRO A 129 -15.06 -4.14 -11.87
CA PRO A 129 -16.44 -4.60 -11.93
C PRO A 129 -17.06 -4.81 -10.54
N GLY A 130 -18.12 -4.06 -10.24
CA GLY A 130 -18.73 -4.03 -8.90
C GLY A 130 -18.13 -3.00 -7.93
N GLY A 131 -17.16 -2.18 -8.38
CA GLY A 131 -16.59 -1.07 -7.62
C GLY A 131 -15.72 -1.50 -6.43
N ILE A 132 -15.51 -0.57 -5.48
CA ILE A 132 -14.64 -0.78 -4.31
C ILE A 132 -15.03 -2.04 -3.50
N PRO A 133 -16.31 -2.31 -3.17
CA PRO A 133 -16.62 -3.51 -2.40
C PRO A 133 -16.17 -4.79 -3.09
N ALA A 134 -16.46 -4.94 -4.38
CA ALA A 134 -16.05 -6.12 -5.15
C ALA A 134 -14.54 -6.21 -5.33
N PHE A 135 -13.84 -5.06 -5.43
CA PHE A 135 -12.39 -5.00 -5.49
C PHE A 135 -11.75 -5.46 -4.19
N VAL A 136 -12.22 -4.98 -3.04
CA VAL A 136 -11.74 -5.41 -1.72
C VAL A 136 -11.98 -6.90 -1.48
N ASP A 137 -13.14 -7.40 -1.89
CA ASP A 137 -13.40 -8.85 -1.88
C ASP A 137 -12.40 -9.63 -2.75
N ALA A 138 -12.05 -9.09 -3.92
CA ALA A 138 -11.04 -9.69 -4.79
C ALA A 138 -9.64 -9.66 -4.16
N MET A 139 -9.25 -8.57 -3.49
CA MET A 139 -7.99 -8.49 -2.74
C MET A 139 -7.92 -9.59 -1.66
N ASN A 140 -8.98 -9.76 -0.88
CA ASN A 140 -9.02 -10.77 0.18
C ASN A 140 -9.10 -12.20 -0.36
N ARG A 141 -9.76 -12.44 -1.50
CA ARG A 141 -9.69 -13.74 -2.21
C ARG A 141 -8.28 -14.04 -2.68
N LYS A 142 -7.63 -13.07 -3.33
CA LYS A 142 -6.22 -13.20 -3.78
C LYS A 142 -5.29 -13.49 -2.62
N ALA A 143 -5.46 -12.82 -1.48
CA ALA A 143 -4.69 -13.09 -0.27
C ALA A 143 -4.82 -14.56 0.15
N LYS A 144 -6.03 -15.11 0.19
CA LYS A 144 -6.27 -16.52 0.50
C LYS A 144 -5.62 -17.46 -0.52
N GLU A 145 -5.73 -17.15 -1.81
CA GLU A 145 -5.14 -17.95 -2.90
C GLU A 145 -3.64 -18.09 -2.77
N ILE A 146 -2.94 -17.03 -2.35
CA ILE A 146 -1.49 -17.04 -2.17
C ILE A 146 -1.04 -17.39 -0.74
N GLY A 147 -1.98 -17.84 0.11
CA GLY A 147 -1.68 -18.37 1.45
C GLY A 147 -1.45 -17.31 2.53
N MET A 148 -1.94 -16.09 2.37
CA MET A 148 -1.87 -15.03 3.37
C MET A 148 -2.96 -15.20 4.43
N THR A 149 -2.67 -15.99 5.46
CA THR A 149 -3.66 -16.37 6.49
C THR A 149 -3.77 -15.37 7.64
N HIS A 150 -2.80 -14.47 7.77
CA HIS A 150 -2.73 -13.43 8.82
C HIS A 150 -2.83 -12.02 8.19
N SER A 151 -3.68 -11.88 7.15
CA SER A 151 -3.81 -10.63 6.41
C SER A 151 -5.26 -10.29 6.14
N HIS A 152 -5.53 -8.99 6.08
CA HIS A 152 -6.82 -8.45 5.69
C HIS A 152 -6.62 -7.16 4.90
N PHE A 153 -7.43 -6.96 3.87
CA PHE A 153 -7.44 -5.75 3.05
C PHE A 153 -8.81 -5.08 3.15
N ALA A 154 -8.82 -3.77 3.40
CA ALA A 154 -10.02 -2.96 3.56
C ALA A 154 -10.14 -1.87 2.50
N ASP A 155 -9.04 -1.47 1.86
CA ASP A 155 -9.03 -0.50 0.77
C ASP A 155 -7.87 -0.71 -0.21
N PRO A 156 -7.94 -0.15 -1.43
CA PRO A 156 -6.87 -0.33 -2.43
C PRO A 156 -5.59 0.47 -2.16
N THR A 157 -5.59 1.41 -1.23
CA THR A 157 -4.49 2.38 -1.04
C THR A 157 -3.53 2.01 0.08
N GLY A 158 -4.04 1.37 1.13
CA GLY A 158 -3.33 1.13 2.38
C GLY A 158 -3.41 2.29 3.37
N LEU A 159 -4.27 3.27 3.16
CA LEU A 159 -4.50 4.35 4.12
C LEU A 159 -5.38 3.95 5.30
N MET A 160 -6.24 2.97 5.10
CA MET A 160 -7.01 2.37 6.19
C MET A 160 -6.10 1.45 7.01
N SER A 161 -6.10 1.64 8.33
CA SER A 161 -5.28 0.85 9.28
C SER A 161 -5.69 -0.63 9.34
N GLU A 162 -6.85 -0.94 8.83
CA GLU A 162 -7.41 -2.28 8.69
C GLU A 162 -6.72 -3.09 7.57
N ASN A 163 -5.94 -2.44 6.70
CA ASN A 163 -5.02 -3.16 5.80
C ASN A 163 -3.85 -3.70 6.62
N VAL A 164 -3.94 -4.95 7.02
CA VAL A 164 -2.97 -5.60 7.89
C VAL A 164 -2.40 -6.85 7.24
N ALA A 165 -1.14 -7.15 7.55
CA ALA A 165 -0.50 -8.40 7.19
C ALA A 165 0.62 -8.74 8.18
N SER A 166 0.96 -10.02 8.27
CA SER A 166 2.17 -10.48 8.96
C SER A 166 3.40 -10.40 8.05
N ALA A 167 4.60 -10.45 8.62
CA ALA A 167 5.83 -10.47 7.83
C ALA A 167 5.91 -11.71 6.94
N GLU A 168 5.46 -12.87 7.42
CA GLU A 168 5.36 -14.09 6.61
C GLU A 168 4.45 -13.90 5.41
N ASP A 169 3.27 -13.32 5.60
CA ASP A 169 2.32 -13.09 4.51
C ASP A 169 2.84 -12.06 3.51
N LEU A 170 3.57 -11.04 3.97
CA LEU A 170 4.23 -10.09 3.08
C LEU A 170 5.29 -10.78 2.20
N THR A 171 6.03 -11.78 2.71
CA THR A 171 6.97 -12.54 1.85
C THR A 171 6.24 -13.34 0.77
N ARG A 172 5.06 -13.91 1.08
CA ARG A 172 4.20 -14.60 0.11
C ARG A 172 3.67 -13.62 -0.95
N MET A 173 3.18 -12.46 -0.50
CA MET A 173 2.67 -11.41 -1.40
C MET A 173 3.77 -10.89 -2.33
N LEU A 174 4.96 -10.58 -1.81
CA LEU A 174 6.10 -10.15 -2.60
C LEU A 174 6.52 -11.20 -3.63
N SER A 175 6.57 -12.47 -3.22
CA SER A 175 6.89 -13.58 -4.13
C SER A 175 5.86 -13.73 -5.25
N ALA A 176 4.57 -13.58 -4.95
CA ALA A 176 3.50 -13.59 -5.95
C ALA A 176 3.59 -12.38 -6.87
N ALA A 177 3.72 -11.18 -6.33
CA ALA A 177 3.83 -9.93 -7.09
C ALA A 177 5.04 -9.93 -8.04
N TYR A 178 6.15 -10.54 -7.63
CA TYR A 178 7.35 -10.66 -8.45
C TYR A 178 7.13 -11.47 -9.74
N GLN A 179 6.11 -12.33 -9.82
CA GLN A 179 5.78 -13.07 -11.04
C GLN A 179 5.20 -12.16 -12.14
N TYR A 180 4.64 -11.02 -11.78
CA TYR A 180 4.08 -10.06 -12.72
C TYR A 180 5.19 -9.16 -13.29
N LYS A 181 5.50 -9.31 -14.58
CA LYS A 181 6.53 -8.50 -15.25
C LYS A 181 6.28 -7.00 -15.07
N MET A 182 5.04 -6.55 -15.24
CA MET A 182 4.66 -5.15 -15.14
C MET A 182 4.88 -4.60 -13.70
N ILE A 183 4.60 -5.39 -12.66
CA ILE A 183 4.86 -4.95 -11.28
C ILE A 183 6.36 -4.75 -11.06
N ARG A 184 7.21 -5.68 -11.52
CA ARG A 184 8.67 -5.51 -11.41
C ARG A 184 9.17 -4.27 -12.12
N GLU A 185 8.69 -4.05 -13.34
CA GLU A 185 9.09 -2.88 -14.13
C GLU A 185 8.64 -1.58 -13.48
N PHE A 186 7.36 -1.45 -13.14
CA PHE A 186 6.80 -0.22 -12.60
C PHE A 186 7.30 0.13 -11.19
N SER A 187 7.56 -0.86 -10.35
CA SER A 187 8.06 -0.63 -8.98
C SER A 187 9.54 -0.21 -8.92
N THR A 188 10.27 -0.35 -10.02
CA THR A 188 11.70 0.01 -10.12
C THR A 188 11.95 1.23 -11.01
N TRP A 189 10.92 1.86 -11.53
CA TRP A 189 11.05 3.04 -12.38
C TRP A 189 11.53 4.25 -11.56
N PRO A 190 12.62 4.93 -11.96
CA PRO A 190 13.23 5.97 -11.13
C PRO A 190 12.42 7.27 -11.08
N ASP A 191 11.85 7.68 -12.18
CA ASP A 191 10.96 8.84 -12.28
C ASP A 191 10.07 8.79 -13.54
N LEU A 192 9.04 9.61 -13.55
CA LEU A 192 8.12 9.75 -14.67
C LEU A 192 7.67 11.20 -14.80
N THR A 193 7.70 11.73 -16.02
CA THR A 193 7.04 13.00 -16.34
C THR A 193 5.83 12.72 -17.21
N MET A 194 4.65 13.07 -16.72
CA MET A 194 3.39 12.95 -17.45
C MET A 194 2.80 14.33 -17.73
N VAL A 195 2.12 14.47 -18.86
CA VAL A 195 1.37 15.70 -19.17
C VAL A 195 -0.06 15.55 -18.65
N ILE A 196 -0.35 16.19 -17.53
CA ILE A 196 -1.68 16.19 -16.91
C ILE A 196 -2.29 17.57 -17.03
N ALA A 197 -3.50 17.66 -17.56
CA ALA A 197 -4.20 18.95 -17.79
C ALA A 197 -3.33 19.97 -18.55
N LYS A 198 -2.63 19.52 -19.59
CA LYS A 198 -1.70 20.31 -20.44
C LYS A 198 -0.47 20.85 -19.69
N ARG A 199 -0.16 20.34 -18.51
CA ARG A 199 1.03 20.71 -17.72
C ARG A 199 1.88 19.47 -17.45
N PRO A 200 3.21 19.53 -17.66
CA PRO A 200 4.10 18.45 -17.26
C PRO A 200 4.12 18.34 -15.73
N GLN A 201 3.93 17.13 -15.21
CA GLN A 201 4.05 16.81 -13.79
C GLN A 201 5.07 15.69 -13.62
N LYS A 202 6.03 15.90 -12.74
CA LYS A 202 7.06 14.90 -12.41
C LYS A 202 6.63 14.11 -11.17
N PHE A 203 6.69 12.79 -11.27
CA PHE A 203 6.51 11.83 -10.19
C PHE A 203 7.86 11.17 -9.86
N LEU A 204 8.10 10.93 -8.58
CA LEU A 204 9.32 10.32 -8.03
C LEU A 204 8.92 9.17 -7.15
#